data_fc88d67a8719e3e05ae2db58c0b1f3ec
#
_entry.id   fc88d67a8719e3e05ae2db58c0b1f3ec
#
_cell.length_a   1.000
_cell.length_b   1.000
_cell.length_c   1.000
_cell.angle_alpha   90.00
_cell.angle_beta   90.00
_cell.angle_gamma   90.00
#
_symmetry.space_group_name_H-M   'P 1'
#
loop_
_entity.id
_entity.type
_entity.pdbx_description
1 polymer ?
#
loop_
_entity_poly.entity_id
_entity_poly.type
_entity_poly.pdbx_seq_one_letter_code
_entity_poly.pdbx_strand_id
1 'polypeptide(L)'
;MIYLFHGSDAGKTRAKAFQWIAAARAKQPEASYLRFDATSLSEMALLNALATQGLFFKKSLILIDDPFSVAESGALVLEHLDQIQKTENIVGILAPKLLAARVKKLEAKAEKVFVCDAAEKKVRGF
;
A
#
# COMPACT_ATOMS: atom_id res chain seq x y z
N MET A 1 10.19 1.66 -2.19
CA MET A 1 9.62 0.50 -2.93
C MET A 1 8.14 0.37 -2.64
N ILE A 2 7.35 0.26 -3.68
CA ILE A 2 5.89 0.16 -3.55
C ILE A 2 5.43 -1.27 -3.80
N TYR A 3 4.63 -1.79 -2.87
CA TYR A 3 3.92 -3.05 -3.03
C TYR A 3 2.43 -2.73 -3.04
N LEU A 4 1.79 -2.94 -4.18
CA LEU A 4 0.39 -2.55 -4.39
C LEU A 4 -0.54 -3.73 -4.17
N PHE A 5 -1.58 -3.53 -3.37
CA PHE A 5 -2.62 -4.51 -3.12
C PHE A 5 -3.95 -3.91 -3.58
N HIS A 6 -4.54 -4.47 -4.63
CA HIS A 6 -5.82 -3.99 -5.14
C HIS A 6 -6.67 -5.14 -5.65
N GLY A 7 -7.89 -4.84 -6.00
CA GLY A 7 -8.82 -5.81 -6.55
C GLY A 7 -10.25 -5.48 -6.18
N SER A 8 -11.18 -6.15 -6.83
CA SER A 8 -12.60 -5.93 -6.61
C SER A 8 -13.13 -6.56 -5.32
N ASP A 9 -12.42 -7.52 -4.76
CA ASP A 9 -12.80 -8.12 -3.48
C ASP A 9 -12.06 -7.41 -2.34
N ALA A 10 -12.74 -6.47 -1.70
CA ALA A 10 -12.13 -5.66 -0.65
C ALA A 10 -11.62 -6.50 0.53
N GLY A 11 -12.38 -7.51 0.92
CA GLY A 11 -11.99 -8.39 2.03
C GLY A 11 -10.73 -9.18 1.73
N LYS A 12 -10.66 -9.79 0.55
CA LYS A 12 -9.48 -10.54 0.13
C LYS A 12 -8.27 -9.65 -0.06
N THR A 13 -8.48 -8.47 -0.62
CA THR A 13 -7.40 -7.50 -0.81
C THR A 13 -6.78 -7.11 0.52
N ARG A 14 -7.63 -6.79 1.50
CA ARG A 14 -7.20 -6.43 2.85
C ARG A 14 -6.50 -7.59 3.54
N ALA A 15 -7.07 -8.78 3.45
CA ALA A 15 -6.47 -9.96 4.07
C ALA A 15 -5.08 -10.25 3.49
N LYS A 16 -4.94 -10.09 2.17
CA LYS A 16 -3.64 -10.32 1.51
C LYS A 16 -2.60 -9.31 1.98
N ALA A 17 -2.98 -8.04 2.09
CA ALA A 17 -2.08 -7.00 2.56
C ALA A 17 -1.58 -7.28 3.98
N PHE A 18 -2.49 -7.62 4.88
CA PHE A 18 -2.10 -7.89 6.26
C PHE A 18 -1.33 -9.20 6.42
N GLN A 19 -1.61 -10.19 5.61
CA GLN A 19 -0.82 -11.42 5.57
C GLN A 19 0.62 -11.10 5.14
N TRP A 20 0.78 -10.28 4.11
CA TRP A 20 2.08 -9.86 3.62
C TRP A 20 2.86 -9.08 4.69
N ILE A 21 2.17 -8.17 5.39
CA ILE A 21 2.79 -7.40 6.47
C ILE A 21 3.25 -8.32 7.59
N ALA A 22 2.43 -9.27 7.99
CA ALA A 22 2.80 -10.22 9.04
C ALA A 22 4.05 -11.02 8.65
N ALA A 23 4.12 -11.47 7.40
CA ALA A 23 5.28 -12.20 6.90
C ALA A 23 6.53 -11.31 6.86
N ALA A 24 6.39 -10.06 6.44
CA ALA A 24 7.51 -9.12 6.39
C ALA A 24 8.04 -8.81 7.79
N ARG A 25 7.14 -8.63 8.75
CA ARG A 25 7.54 -8.36 10.13
C ARG A 25 8.19 -9.57 10.78
N ALA A 26 7.77 -10.77 10.41
CA ALA A 26 8.39 -11.98 10.93
C ALA A 26 9.83 -12.13 10.41
N LYS A 27 10.09 -11.71 9.17
CA LYS A 27 11.44 -11.76 8.59
C LYS A 27 12.35 -10.67 9.13
N GLN A 28 11.81 -9.52 9.50
CA GLN A 28 12.57 -8.39 9.99
C GLN A 28 11.90 -7.81 11.25
N PRO A 29 11.96 -8.54 12.37
CA PRO A 29 11.25 -8.14 13.58
C PRO A 29 11.74 -6.81 14.16
N GLU A 30 12.93 -6.37 13.78
CA GLU A 30 13.48 -5.10 14.27
C GLU A 30 13.07 -3.90 13.43
N ALA A 31 12.46 -4.12 12.26
CA ALA A 31 12.01 -3.02 11.41
C ALA A 31 10.84 -2.30 12.07
N SER A 32 10.83 -0.97 11.95
CA SER A 32 9.70 -0.18 12.41
C SER A 32 8.51 -0.42 11.49
N TYR A 33 7.33 -0.47 12.07
CA TYR A 33 6.09 -0.59 11.31
C TYR A 33 5.21 0.63 11.56
N LEU A 34 4.82 1.30 10.48
CA LEU A 34 3.95 2.47 10.51
C LEU A 34 2.74 2.19 9.65
N ARG A 35 1.55 2.50 10.15
CA ARG A 35 0.32 2.36 9.40
C ARG A 35 -0.42 3.69 9.36
N PHE A 36 -0.80 4.10 8.16
CA PHE A 36 -1.62 5.30 7.96
C PHE A 36 -2.91 4.90 7.26
N ASP A 37 -4.04 5.34 7.79
CA ASP A 37 -5.31 5.21 7.08
C ASP A 37 -5.67 6.56 6.46
N ALA A 38 -6.84 6.62 5.81
CA ALA A 38 -7.26 7.84 5.12
C ALA A 38 -7.42 9.05 6.03
N THR A 39 -7.67 8.82 7.32
CA THR A 39 -7.86 9.90 8.29
C THR A 39 -6.57 10.33 8.97
N SER A 40 -5.59 9.45 9.08
CA SER A 40 -4.33 9.75 9.75
C SER A 40 -3.22 10.18 8.79
N LEU A 41 -3.40 9.99 7.49
CA LEU A 41 -2.40 10.35 6.50
C LEU A 41 -2.38 11.86 6.28
N SER A 42 -1.21 12.46 6.46
CA SER A 42 -0.97 13.86 6.16
C SER A 42 0.31 13.98 5.37
N GLU A 43 0.50 15.11 4.69
CA GLU A 43 1.72 15.32 3.92
C GLU A 43 2.95 15.23 4.81
N MET A 44 2.92 15.90 5.96
CA MET A 44 4.05 15.89 6.89
C MET A 44 4.33 14.48 7.40
N ALA A 45 3.29 13.74 7.80
CA ALA A 45 3.46 12.39 8.31
C ALA A 45 4.03 11.46 7.23
N LEU A 46 3.52 11.58 6.00
CA LEU A 46 4.00 10.79 4.88
C LEU A 46 5.47 11.09 4.57
N LEU A 47 5.81 12.36 4.41
CA LEU A 47 7.18 12.75 4.07
C LEU A 47 8.17 12.37 5.16
N ASN A 48 7.77 12.53 6.43
CA ASN A 48 8.62 12.09 7.54
C ASN A 48 8.84 10.58 7.52
N ALA A 49 7.78 9.81 7.26
CA ALA A 49 7.90 8.36 7.21
C ALA A 49 8.81 7.90 6.07
N LEU A 50 8.70 8.55 4.90
CA LEU A 50 9.52 8.19 3.74
C LEU A 50 10.98 8.54 3.93
N ALA A 51 11.26 9.62 4.67
CA ALA A 51 12.62 10.07 4.92
C ALA A 51 13.29 9.30 6.07
N THR A 52 12.49 8.72 6.97
CA THR A 52 13.03 8.05 8.15
C THR A 52 13.77 6.79 7.75
N GLN A 53 15.05 6.78 8.05
CA GLN A 53 15.83 5.55 8.04
C GLN A 53 16.05 5.21 9.51
N GLY A 54 15.85 3.97 9.86
CA GLY A 54 16.08 3.55 11.24
C GLY A 54 17.49 3.93 11.70
N LEU A 55 17.64 4.19 12.98
CA LEU A 55 18.92 4.60 13.58
C LEU A 55 20.08 3.65 13.23
N PHE A 56 19.78 2.43 12.83
CA PHE A 56 20.77 1.42 12.47
C PHE A 56 20.66 1.02 11.00
N PHE A 57 20.24 1.95 10.14
CA PHE A 57 20.09 1.71 8.70
C PHE A 57 19.06 0.63 8.36
N LYS A 58 18.11 0.41 9.24
CA LYS A 58 17.04 -0.56 9.00
C LYS A 58 15.89 0.11 8.28
N LYS A 59 15.35 -0.58 7.30
CA LYS A 59 14.21 -0.08 6.55
C LYS A 59 12.96 -0.14 7.43
N SER A 60 12.09 0.85 7.26
CA SER A 60 10.78 0.82 7.89
C SER A 60 9.79 0.15 6.96
N LEU A 61 8.79 -0.50 7.54
CA LEU A 61 7.66 -1.05 6.82
C LEU A 61 6.49 -0.10 7.01
N ILE A 62 5.98 0.42 5.92
CA ILE A 62 4.91 1.42 5.94
C ILE A 62 3.71 0.85 5.20
N LEU A 63 2.54 0.88 5.83
CA LEU A 63 1.27 0.52 5.18
C LEU A 63 0.43 1.77 5.03
N ILE A 64 0.01 2.07 3.81
CA ILE A 64 -0.97 3.11 3.53
C ILE A 64 -2.28 2.40 3.24
N ASP A 65 -3.20 2.46 4.20
CA ASP A 65 -4.41 1.68 4.23
C ASP A 65 -5.57 2.45 3.62
N ASP A 66 -5.95 2.05 2.42
CA ASP A 66 -7.12 2.56 1.70
C ASP A 66 -7.15 4.09 1.58
N PRO A 67 -6.07 4.70 1.08
CA PRO A 67 -6.02 6.16 1.00
C PRO A 67 -7.03 6.73 0.01
N PHE A 68 -7.46 5.93 -0.97
CA PHE A 68 -8.35 6.40 -2.03
C PHE A 68 -9.82 6.40 -1.60
N SER A 69 -10.13 5.96 -0.38
CA SER A 69 -11.47 6.08 0.17
C SER A 69 -11.84 7.52 0.51
N VAL A 70 -10.83 8.40 0.65
CA VAL A 70 -11.01 9.83 0.90
C VAL A 70 -10.24 10.58 -0.18
N ALA A 71 -10.87 11.58 -0.80
CA ALA A 71 -10.28 12.30 -1.92
C ALA A 71 -8.94 12.95 -1.57
N GLU A 72 -8.84 13.55 -0.40
CA GLU A 72 -7.63 14.24 0.02
C GLU A 72 -6.45 13.30 0.21
N SER A 73 -6.66 12.17 0.87
CA SER A 73 -5.58 11.21 1.10
C SER A 73 -5.17 10.52 -0.21
N GLY A 74 -6.13 10.24 -1.08
CA GLY A 74 -5.82 9.68 -2.40
C GLY A 74 -5.00 10.63 -3.25
N ALA A 75 -5.35 11.91 -3.25
CA ALA A 75 -4.60 12.93 -3.97
C ALA A 75 -3.18 13.05 -3.42
N LEU A 76 -3.02 12.96 -2.11
CA LEU A 76 -1.73 13.05 -1.46
C LEU A 76 -0.80 11.92 -1.91
N VAL A 77 -1.31 10.70 -1.99
CA VAL A 77 -0.52 9.56 -2.46
C VAL A 77 -0.09 9.76 -3.91
N LEU A 78 -1.00 10.19 -4.78
CA LEU A 78 -0.68 10.42 -6.19
C LEU A 78 0.33 11.55 -6.36
N GLU A 79 0.21 12.60 -5.57
CA GLU A 79 1.11 13.74 -5.62
C GLU A 79 2.53 13.36 -5.24
N HIS A 80 2.69 12.47 -4.26
CA HIS A 80 4.00 12.05 -3.77
C HIS A 80 4.43 10.68 -4.27
N LEU A 81 3.81 10.19 -5.34
CA LEU A 81 4.04 8.83 -5.81
C LEU A 81 5.50 8.55 -6.17
N ASP A 82 6.20 9.51 -6.78
CA ASP A 82 7.60 9.33 -7.12
C ASP A 82 8.48 9.19 -5.88
N GLN A 83 8.18 9.97 -4.84
CA GLN A 83 8.92 9.89 -3.58
C GLN A 83 8.65 8.57 -2.88
N ILE A 84 7.40 8.09 -2.93
CA ILE A 84 7.05 6.80 -2.37
C ILE A 84 7.78 5.66 -3.10
N GLN A 85 7.89 5.78 -4.41
CA GLN A 85 8.63 4.79 -5.20
C GLN A 85 10.12 4.78 -4.85
N LYS A 86 10.71 5.95 -4.67
CA LYS A 86 12.15 6.08 -4.50
C LYS A 86 12.65 5.79 -3.11
N THR A 87 11.77 5.80 -2.12
CA THR A 87 12.21 5.53 -0.74
C THR A 87 12.79 4.14 -0.62
N GLU A 88 13.80 3.99 0.23
CA GLU A 88 14.36 2.68 0.54
C GLU A 88 13.45 1.89 1.48
N ASN A 89 12.51 2.57 2.13
CA ASN A 89 11.53 1.91 2.97
C ASN A 89 10.56 1.09 2.13
N ILE A 90 9.97 0.08 2.73
CA ILE A 90 9.01 -0.78 2.07
C ILE A 90 7.61 -0.21 2.31
N VAL A 91 6.93 0.18 1.23
CA VAL A 91 5.62 0.81 1.33
C VAL A 91 4.57 -0.09 0.69
N GLY A 92 3.65 -0.59 1.49
CA GLY A 92 2.47 -1.28 1.01
C GLY A 92 1.34 -0.29 0.82
N ILE A 93 0.71 -0.30 -0.34
CA ILE A 93 -0.49 0.52 -0.59
C ILE A 93 -1.66 -0.44 -0.73
N LEU A 94 -2.59 -0.36 0.20
CA LEU A 94 -3.81 -1.16 0.19
C LEU A 94 -4.92 -0.32 -0.43
N ALA A 95 -5.36 -0.70 -1.62
CA ALA A 95 -6.30 0.08 -2.39
C ALA A 95 -7.40 -0.79 -3.00
N PRO A 96 -8.32 -1.30 -2.17
CA PRO A 96 -9.41 -2.12 -2.68
C PRO A 96 -10.34 -1.31 -3.56
N LYS A 97 -10.86 -1.92 -4.61
CA LYS A 97 -11.81 -1.31 -5.55
C LYS A 97 -11.29 -0.05 -6.22
N LEU A 98 -10.00 0.00 -6.48
CA LEU A 98 -9.37 1.15 -7.10
C LEU A 98 -9.80 1.28 -8.57
N LEU A 99 -10.03 2.51 -9.02
CA LEU A 99 -10.37 2.77 -10.41
C LEU A 99 -9.23 2.38 -11.35
N ALA A 100 -9.57 1.88 -12.53
CA ALA A 100 -8.58 1.36 -13.49
C ALA A 100 -7.49 2.37 -13.84
N ALA A 101 -7.84 3.64 -14.02
CA ALA A 101 -6.85 4.66 -14.35
C ALA A 101 -5.81 4.84 -13.24
N ARG A 102 -6.25 4.75 -11.98
CA ARG A 102 -5.34 4.84 -10.84
C ARG A 102 -4.53 3.57 -10.66
N VAL A 103 -5.12 2.41 -10.95
CA VAL A 103 -4.39 1.15 -10.94
C VAL A 103 -3.19 1.25 -11.87
N LYS A 104 -3.39 1.75 -13.09
CA LYS A 104 -2.30 1.88 -14.06
C LYS A 104 -1.18 2.78 -13.56
N LYS A 105 -1.53 3.91 -12.94
CA LYS A 105 -0.52 4.82 -12.39
C LYS A 105 0.30 4.16 -11.29
N LEU A 106 -0.36 3.46 -10.40
CA LEU A 106 0.33 2.80 -9.29
C LEU A 106 1.14 1.60 -9.75
N GLU A 107 0.60 0.80 -10.67
CA GLU A 107 1.32 -0.35 -11.20
C GLU A 107 2.62 0.05 -11.88
N ALA A 108 2.61 1.18 -12.57
CA ALA A 108 3.80 1.67 -13.27
C ALA A 108 4.96 1.97 -12.30
N LYS A 109 4.65 2.23 -11.04
CA LYS A 109 5.62 2.57 -10.02
C LYS A 109 5.85 1.46 -9.00
N ALA A 110 5.07 0.40 -9.06
CA ALA A 110 5.12 -0.65 -8.05
C ALA A 110 6.22 -1.67 -8.35
N GLU A 111 6.90 -2.09 -7.31
CA GLU A 111 7.85 -3.19 -7.36
C GLU A 111 7.12 -4.50 -7.57
N LYS A 112 5.97 -4.65 -6.93
CA LYS A 112 5.13 -5.84 -7.05
C LYS A 112 3.67 -5.46 -6.87
N VAL A 113 2.78 -6.17 -7.58
CA VAL A 113 1.34 -5.94 -7.55
C VAL A 113 0.64 -7.24 -7.17
N PHE A 114 -0.26 -7.14 -6.20
CA PHE A 114 -1.12 -8.25 -5.79
C PHE A 114 -2.56 -7.89 -6.15
N VAL A 115 -3.18 -8.73 -6.97
CA VAL A 115 -4.55 -8.51 -7.44
C VAL A 115 -5.47 -9.53 -6.78
N CYS A 116 -6.49 -9.06 -6.09
CA CYS A 116 -7.46 -9.91 -5.40
C CYS A 116 -8.87 -9.54 -5.86
N ASP A 117 -9.25 -10.06 -7.01
CA ASP A 117 -10.57 -9.79 -7.56
C ASP A 117 -11.60 -10.76 -7.00
N ALA A 118 -12.85 -10.32 -6.97
CA ALA A 118 -13.95 -11.19 -6.60
C ALA A 118 -14.01 -12.34 -7.59
N ALA A 119 -14.32 -13.55 -7.07
CA ALA A 119 -14.46 -14.71 -7.93
C ALA A 119 -15.52 -14.46 -8.98
N GLU A 120 -15.22 -14.82 -10.22
CA GLU A 120 -16.22 -14.79 -11.25
C GLU A 120 -17.35 -15.70 -10.85
N LYS A 121 -18.49 -15.22 -11.06
CA LYS A 121 -19.59 -16.04 -10.70
C LYS A 121 -19.69 -17.09 -11.70
N LYS A 122 -19.05 -17.82 -11.48
CA LYS A 122 -18.86 -18.74 -12.47
C LYS A 122 -19.91 -19.70 -12.68
N VAL A 123 -19.49 -18.71 -12.09
CA VAL A 123 -19.97 -18.99 -12.25
C VAL A 123 -20.79 -19.53 -12.52
N ARG A 124 -21.02 -19.35 -12.61
CA ARG A 124 -21.77 -19.56 -12.76
C ARG A 124 -22.28 -20.23 -13.45
N GLY A 125 -22.07 -20.46 -13.39
CA GLY A 125 -22.54 -20.84 -14.03
C GLY A 125 -22.99 -21.64 -14.31
N PHE A 126 -22.96 -21.63 -14.14
CA PHE A 126 -23.34 -22.11 -14.45
C PHE A 126 -23.74 -22.49 -14.61
#